data_65a0348e230582fdeaf9d716557fff51
#
_entry.id   65a0348e230582fdeaf9d716557fff51
#
_cell.length_a   1.000
_cell.length_b   1.000
_cell.length_c   1.000
_cell.angle_alpha   90.00
_cell.angle_beta   90.00
_cell.angle_gamma   90.00
#
_symmetry.space_group_name_H-M   'P 1'
#
loop_
_entity.id
_entity.type
_entity.pdbx_description
1 polymer ?
#
loop_
_entity_poly.entity_id
_entity_poly.type
_entity_poly.pdbx_seq_one_letter_code
_entity_poly.pdbx_strand_id
1 'polypeptide(L)'
;MTRLALLRHGETAWSAAGRIQGRADIPLSSRTKLILPEVCHGMRVVTSPLRRCVETAELLGAADAAREPRIIEMDWGAWQGESLAALRARLGEEMRDNEARGLDFRPPGGESPRLVLARLKPWLQELAQAGEPTLAVTHRGVIRALLAEATGWDMRGKPPARLDWTAVHLFGVDTDGTPHVERLNVR
;
A
#
# COMPACT_ATOMS: atom_id res chain seq x y z
N MET A 1 17.95 -9.47 -8.44
CA MET A 1 16.63 -8.79 -8.37
C MET A 1 15.59 -9.78 -7.85
N THR A 2 14.91 -9.45 -6.78
CA THR A 2 13.88 -10.29 -6.13
C THR A 2 12.50 -9.76 -6.48
N ARG A 3 11.55 -10.66 -6.82
CA ARG A 3 10.19 -10.26 -7.19
C ARG A 3 9.34 -9.96 -5.95
N LEU A 4 8.67 -8.81 -5.95
CA LEU A 4 7.70 -8.38 -4.95
C LEU A 4 6.34 -8.13 -5.62
N ALA A 5 5.34 -8.88 -5.23
CA ALA A 5 3.95 -8.66 -5.61
C ALA A 5 3.23 -7.88 -4.52
N LEU A 6 2.53 -6.81 -4.86
CA LEU A 6 1.73 -6.02 -3.93
C LEU A 6 0.25 -6.18 -4.25
N LEU A 7 -0.53 -6.56 -3.26
CA LEU A 7 -1.98 -6.65 -3.32
C LEU A 7 -2.58 -5.74 -2.24
N ARG A 8 -3.52 -4.88 -2.63
CA ARG A 8 -4.31 -4.13 -1.66
C ARG A 8 -5.31 -5.06 -0.97
N HIS A 9 -5.52 -4.86 0.33
CA HIS A 9 -6.58 -5.54 1.08
C HIS A 9 -7.95 -5.41 0.40
N GLY A 10 -8.84 -6.36 0.65
CA GLY A 10 -10.23 -6.37 0.16
C GLY A 10 -11.04 -5.17 0.64
N GLU A 11 -12.28 -5.07 0.18
CA GLU A 11 -13.17 -3.95 0.52
C GLU A 11 -13.54 -3.94 2.01
N THR A 12 -13.61 -2.72 2.58
CA THR A 12 -14.12 -2.44 3.92
C THR A 12 -15.25 -1.42 3.83
N ALA A 13 -16.09 -1.32 4.87
CA ALA A 13 -17.16 -0.32 4.91
C ALA A 13 -16.63 1.12 4.70
N TRP A 14 -15.43 1.42 5.22
CA TRP A 14 -14.83 2.75 5.04
C TRP A 14 -14.29 2.96 3.63
N SER A 15 -13.70 1.94 2.99
CA SER A 15 -13.24 2.08 1.60
C SER A 15 -14.39 2.22 0.62
N ALA A 16 -15.50 1.50 0.83
CA ALA A 16 -16.73 1.63 0.05
C ALA A 16 -17.36 3.04 0.19
N ALA A 17 -17.31 3.61 1.40
CA ALA A 17 -17.79 4.97 1.69
C ALA A 17 -16.80 6.09 1.31
N GLY A 18 -15.65 5.78 0.70
CA GLY A 18 -14.62 6.76 0.33
C GLY A 18 -13.93 7.44 1.52
N ARG A 19 -13.99 6.81 2.71
CA ARG A 19 -13.35 7.32 3.93
C ARG A 19 -11.89 6.90 4.03
N ILE A 20 -11.07 7.79 4.53
CA ILE A 20 -9.66 7.56 4.84
C ILE A 20 -9.57 6.60 6.03
N GLN A 21 -8.91 5.46 5.85
CA GLN A 21 -8.80 4.46 6.91
C GLN A 21 -7.56 4.67 7.78
N GLY A 22 -6.44 5.02 7.15
CA GLY A 22 -5.18 5.09 7.88
C GLY A 22 -4.92 3.80 8.67
N ARG A 23 -4.55 3.94 9.94
CA ARG A 23 -4.31 2.84 10.88
C ARG A 23 -5.53 2.38 11.67
N ALA A 24 -6.72 2.97 11.44
CA ALA A 24 -7.96 2.45 12.01
C ALA A 24 -8.18 1.00 11.56
N ASP A 25 -8.47 0.11 12.52
CA ASP A 25 -8.51 -1.33 12.29
C ASP A 25 -9.92 -1.81 11.87
N ILE A 26 -10.32 -1.41 10.67
CA ILE A 26 -11.62 -1.73 10.07
C ILE A 26 -11.54 -3.10 9.40
N PRO A 27 -12.48 -4.05 9.67
CA PRO A 27 -12.51 -5.37 9.04
C PRO A 27 -12.99 -5.31 7.59
N LEU A 28 -12.84 -6.41 6.86
CA LEU A 28 -13.45 -6.56 5.54
C LEU A 28 -14.99 -6.51 5.63
N SER A 29 -15.62 -5.87 4.65
CA SER A 29 -17.09 -5.85 4.52
C SER A 29 -17.63 -7.08 3.83
N SER A 30 -16.82 -7.83 3.09
CA SER A 30 -17.17 -9.06 2.40
C SER A 30 -16.00 -10.05 2.46
N ARG A 31 -16.32 -11.34 2.56
CA ARG A 31 -15.36 -12.45 2.55
C ARG A 31 -15.43 -13.24 1.24
N THR A 32 -15.58 -12.56 0.13
CA THR A 32 -15.53 -13.20 -1.19
C THR A 32 -14.13 -13.72 -1.47
N LYS A 33 -14.04 -14.98 -1.92
CA LYS A 33 -12.76 -15.61 -2.27
C LYS A 33 -12.05 -14.77 -3.33
N LEU A 34 -10.78 -14.49 -3.09
CA LEU A 34 -9.89 -13.82 -4.03
C LEU A 34 -9.14 -14.87 -4.86
N ILE A 35 -8.94 -14.56 -6.14
CA ILE A 35 -8.15 -15.40 -7.05
C ILE A 35 -6.88 -14.63 -7.37
N LEU A 36 -5.73 -15.23 -7.09
CA LEU A 36 -4.43 -14.66 -7.44
C LEU A 36 -4.09 -14.98 -8.89
N PRO A 37 -3.45 -14.05 -9.60
CA PRO A 37 -2.82 -14.34 -10.89
C PRO A 37 -1.80 -15.47 -10.75
N GLU A 38 -1.67 -16.30 -11.79
CA GLU A 38 -0.75 -17.45 -11.82
C GLU A 38 0.69 -17.07 -11.44
N VAL A 39 1.14 -15.90 -11.86
CA VAL A 39 2.48 -15.37 -11.56
C VAL A 39 2.77 -15.22 -10.06
N CYS A 40 1.74 -15.22 -9.21
CA CYS A 40 1.85 -15.15 -7.74
C CYS A 40 1.81 -16.51 -7.06
N HIS A 41 1.57 -17.61 -7.80
CA HIS A 41 1.50 -18.94 -7.22
C HIS A 41 2.89 -19.35 -6.69
N GLY A 42 2.92 -19.91 -5.49
CA GLY A 42 4.15 -20.34 -4.83
C GLY A 42 4.99 -19.22 -4.21
N MET A 43 4.55 -17.95 -4.30
CA MET A 43 5.21 -16.86 -3.57
C MET A 43 4.97 -16.98 -2.07
N ARG A 44 5.98 -16.63 -1.28
CA ARG A 44 5.81 -16.41 0.16
C ARG A 44 4.81 -15.28 0.39
N VAL A 45 3.81 -15.51 1.26
CA VAL A 45 2.83 -14.46 1.60
C VAL A 45 3.21 -13.78 2.90
N VAL A 46 3.22 -12.46 2.89
CA VAL A 46 3.31 -11.61 4.10
C VAL A 46 2.14 -10.65 4.13
N THR A 47 1.75 -10.20 5.32
CA THR A 47 0.60 -9.32 5.47
C THR A 47 0.88 -8.16 6.42
N SER A 48 0.30 -7.00 6.13
CA SER A 48 0.20 -5.92 7.12
C SER A 48 -0.51 -6.43 8.38
N PRO A 49 -0.16 -5.94 9.58
CA PRO A 49 -0.81 -6.37 10.82
C PRO A 49 -2.28 -5.94 10.95
N LEU A 50 -2.78 -5.00 10.12
CA LEU A 50 -4.16 -4.56 10.19
C LEU A 50 -5.14 -5.65 9.73
N ARG A 51 -6.23 -5.78 10.47
CA ARG A 51 -7.23 -6.84 10.34
C ARG A 51 -7.69 -7.06 8.89
N ARG A 52 -7.99 -6.01 8.14
CA ARG A 52 -8.39 -6.10 6.73
C ARG A 52 -7.36 -6.80 5.82
N CYS A 53 -6.05 -6.64 6.11
CA CYS A 53 -5.00 -7.33 5.37
C CYS A 53 -4.86 -8.79 5.82
N VAL A 54 -4.93 -9.05 7.11
CA VAL A 54 -4.92 -10.41 7.67
C VAL A 54 -6.09 -11.21 7.12
N GLU A 55 -7.30 -10.69 7.19
CA GLU A 55 -8.51 -11.31 6.63
C GLU A 55 -8.40 -11.52 5.10
N THR A 56 -7.74 -10.59 4.39
CA THR A 56 -7.46 -10.76 2.95
C THR A 56 -6.49 -11.91 2.70
N ALA A 57 -5.42 -12.04 3.50
CA ALA A 57 -4.48 -13.16 3.40
C ALA A 57 -5.16 -14.50 3.70
N GLU A 58 -6.06 -14.55 4.69
CA GLU A 58 -6.90 -15.74 4.99
C GLU A 58 -7.73 -16.15 3.76
N LEU A 59 -8.35 -15.20 3.07
CA LEU A 59 -9.14 -15.46 1.84
C LEU A 59 -8.29 -15.99 0.67
N LEU A 60 -6.99 -15.72 0.68
CA LEU A 60 -6.02 -16.27 -0.26
C LEU A 60 -5.52 -17.67 0.13
N GLY A 61 -5.94 -18.21 1.29
CA GLY A 61 -5.46 -19.48 1.82
C GLY A 61 -4.15 -19.38 2.61
N ALA A 62 -3.71 -18.16 2.97
CA ALA A 62 -2.48 -17.88 3.72
C ALA A 62 -2.80 -17.34 5.14
N ALA A 63 -3.56 -18.11 5.92
CA ALA A 63 -3.97 -17.72 7.27
C ALA A 63 -2.78 -17.57 8.25
N ASP A 64 -1.69 -18.26 7.99
CA ASP A 64 -0.43 -18.24 8.73
C ASP A 64 0.59 -17.21 8.19
N ALA A 65 0.18 -16.36 7.25
CA ALA A 65 1.07 -15.34 6.67
C ALA A 65 1.75 -14.48 7.75
N ALA A 66 3.07 -14.36 7.66
CA ALA A 66 3.85 -13.56 8.59
C ALA A 66 3.40 -12.09 8.55
N ARG A 67 3.20 -11.49 9.73
CA ARG A 67 2.84 -10.08 9.85
C ARG A 67 4.09 -9.20 9.74
N GLU A 68 4.10 -8.31 8.75
CA GLU A 68 5.20 -7.37 8.52
C GLU A 68 4.73 -5.94 8.92
N PRO A 69 5.17 -5.42 10.07
CA PRO A 69 4.72 -4.11 10.54
C PRO A 69 5.10 -2.94 9.62
N ARG A 70 6.18 -3.08 8.84
CA ARG A 70 6.68 -2.00 7.97
C ARG A 70 5.82 -1.77 6.74
N ILE A 71 4.89 -2.72 6.39
CA ILE A 71 3.91 -2.54 5.30
C ILE A 71 2.53 -2.11 5.81
N ILE A 72 2.40 -1.64 7.06
CA ILE A 72 1.17 -1.05 7.60
C ILE A 72 0.79 0.21 6.80
N GLU A 73 -0.49 0.58 6.77
CA GLU A 73 -0.94 1.78 6.05
C GLU A 73 -0.26 3.05 6.58
N MET A 74 -0.14 4.04 5.69
CA MET A 74 0.24 5.40 6.08
C MET A 74 -0.66 5.89 7.20
N ASP A 75 -0.07 6.45 8.24
CA ASP A 75 -0.85 7.07 9.30
C ASP A 75 -1.47 8.38 8.80
N TRP A 76 -2.79 8.46 8.85
CA TRP A 76 -3.53 9.64 8.44
C TRP A 76 -3.89 10.55 9.63
N GLY A 77 -3.40 10.25 10.83
CA GLY A 77 -3.56 11.07 12.03
C GLY A 77 -4.99 11.55 12.24
N ALA A 78 -5.18 12.85 12.40
CA ALA A 78 -6.48 13.46 12.65
C ALA A 78 -7.48 13.36 11.48
N TRP A 79 -7.04 12.92 10.30
CA TRP A 79 -7.93 12.82 9.12
C TRP A 79 -8.52 11.42 8.91
N GLN A 80 -8.26 10.48 9.81
CA GLN A 80 -8.88 9.15 9.76
C GLN A 80 -10.40 9.25 9.94
N GLY A 81 -11.15 8.53 9.09
CA GLY A 81 -12.61 8.54 9.07
C GLY A 81 -13.23 9.64 8.20
N GLU A 82 -12.47 10.68 7.82
CA GLU A 82 -12.93 11.72 6.90
C GLU A 82 -12.78 11.28 5.42
N SER A 83 -13.41 11.99 4.50
CA SER A 83 -13.15 11.85 3.07
C SER A 83 -12.22 12.95 2.56
N LEU A 84 -11.41 12.65 1.53
CA LEU A 84 -10.57 13.68 0.91
C LEU A 84 -11.39 14.84 0.32
N ALA A 85 -12.60 14.57 -0.17
CA ALA A 85 -13.49 15.59 -0.70
C ALA A 85 -13.94 16.58 0.41
N ALA A 86 -14.31 16.04 1.58
CA ALA A 86 -14.69 16.87 2.73
C ALA A 86 -13.51 17.68 3.26
N LEU A 87 -12.33 17.08 3.35
CA LEU A 87 -11.10 17.76 3.76
C LEU A 87 -10.74 18.91 2.80
N ARG A 88 -10.78 18.67 1.48
CA ARG A 88 -10.54 19.72 0.48
C ARG A 88 -11.53 20.86 0.55
N ALA A 89 -12.82 20.55 0.78
CA ALA A 89 -13.86 21.57 0.92
C ALA A 89 -13.67 22.41 2.20
N ARG A 90 -13.28 21.76 3.31
CA ARG A 90 -13.12 22.42 4.62
C ARG A 90 -11.82 23.22 4.73
N LEU A 91 -10.70 22.63 4.28
CA LEU A 91 -9.37 23.22 4.45
C LEU A 91 -8.95 24.13 3.29
N GLY A 92 -9.58 24.00 2.12
CA GLY A 92 -9.37 24.90 0.99
C GLY A 92 -7.89 25.00 0.57
N GLU A 93 -7.32 26.18 0.78
CA GLU A 93 -5.94 26.50 0.38
C GLU A 93 -4.90 25.74 1.18
N GLU A 94 -5.11 25.58 2.49
CA GLU A 94 -4.22 24.76 3.34
C GLU A 94 -4.07 23.33 2.82
N MET A 95 -5.18 22.71 2.36
CA MET A 95 -5.10 21.37 1.77
C MET A 95 -4.35 21.36 0.45
N ARG A 96 -4.57 22.36 -0.42
CA ARG A 96 -3.82 22.49 -1.69
C ARG A 96 -2.32 22.63 -1.46
N ASP A 97 -1.92 23.46 -0.51
CA ASP A 97 -0.51 23.67 -0.15
C ASP A 97 0.12 22.37 0.40
N ASN A 98 -0.62 21.65 1.24
CA ASN A 98 -0.15 20.37 1.75
C ASN A 98 -0.05 19.31 0.62
N GLU A 99 -1.03 19.21 -0.28
CA GLU A 99 -0.98 18.32 -1.45
C GLU A 99 0.17 18.68 -2.40
N ALA A 100 0.49 19.96 -2.57
CA ALA A 100 1.61 20.44 -3.38
C ALA A 100 2.99 20.02 -2.83
N ARG A 101 3.07 19.53 -1.59
CA ARG A 101 4.31 19.01 -0.99
C ARG A 101 4.69 17.61 -1.51
N GLY A 102 3.79 16.93 -2.23
CA GLY A 102 4.07 15.63 -2.85
C GLY A 102 4.47 14.56 -1.83
N LEU A 103 5.71 14.05 -1.90
CA LEU A 103 6.22 13.05 -0.95
C LEU A 103 6.21 13.53 0.51
N ASP A 104 6.18 14.83 0.75
CA ASP A 104 6.13 15.44 2.07
C ASP A 104 4.71 15.88 2.49
N PHE A 105 3.67 15.55 1.68
CA PHE A 105 2.28 15.64 2.11
C PHE A 105 2.10 14.95 3.46
N ARG A 106 1.49 15.65 4.43
CA ARG A 106 1.39 15.09 5.78
C ARG A 106 0.11 15.51 6.48
N PRO A 107 -0.74 14.57 6.90
CA PRO A 107 -1.87 14.83 7.78
C PRO A 107 -1.39 15.29 9.18
N PRO A 108 -2.16 16.10 9.91
CA PRO A 108 -1.83 16.46 11.29
C PRO A 108 -1.70 15.22 12.18
N GLY A 109 -0.54 15.07 12.83
CA GLY A 109 -0.23 13.90 13.65
C GLY A 109 0.02 12.60 12.90
N GLY A 110 0.07 12.63 11.56
CA GLY A 110 0.25 11.46 10.70
C GLY A 110 1.63 11.33 10.07
N GLU A 111 1.77 10.38 9.16
CA GLU A 111 2.96 10.14 8.32
C GLU A 111 2.87 10.88 6.98
N SER A 112 4.04 11.15 6.39
CA SER A 112 4.14 11.48 4.97
C SER A 112 4.48 10.23 4.14
N PRO A 113 4.24 10.24 2.80
CA PRO A 113 4.75 9.19 1.91
C PRO A 113 6.25 8.94 2.06
N ARG A 114 7.05 9.99 2.30
CA ARG A 114 8.49 9.86 2.56
C ARG A 114 8.79 9.05 3.81
N LEU A 115 8.01 9.22 4.88
CA LEU A 115 8.15 8.40 6.09
C LEU A 115 7.75 6.94 5.86
N VAL A 116 6.73 6.70 5.02
CA VAL A 116 6.37 5.35 4.57
C VAL A 116 7.55 4.70 3.85
N LEU A 117 8.18 5.40 2.90
CA LEU A 117 9.36 4.91 2.19
C LEU A 117 10.53 4.63 3.14
N ALA A 118 10.78 5.52 4.10
CA ALA A 118 11.85 5.34 5.08
C ALA A 118 11.71 4.03 5.88
N ARG A 119 10.48 3.67 6.29
CA ARG A 119 10.25 2.40 7.01
C ARG A 119 10.20 1.17 6.10
N LEU A 120 9.88 1.34 4.81
CA LEU A 120 9.91 0.25 3.84
C LEU A 120 11.33 -0.14 3.44
N LYS A 121 12.25 0.82 3.36
CA LYS A 121 13.60 0.61 2.86
C LYS A 121 14.34 -0.58 3.50
N PRO A 122 14.45 -0.69 4.84
CA PRO A 122 15.12 -1.84 5.45
C PRO A 122 14.42 -3.17 5.13
N TRP A 123 13.10 -3.21 5.04
CA TRP A 123 12.37 -4.41 4.66
C TRP A 123 12.65 -4.82 3.21
N LEU A 124 12.71 -3.87 2.28
CA LEU A 124 13.07 -4.15 0.88
C LEU A 124 14.49 -4.70 0.75
N GLN A 125 15.43 -4.20 1.55
CA GLN A 125 16.80 -4.71 1.60
C GLN A 125 16.85 -6.15 2.13
N GLU A 126 16.13 -6.46 3.21
CA GLU A 126 16.01 -7.82 3.75
C GLU A 126 15.37 -8.78 2.74
N LEU A 127 14.30 -8.34 2.04
CA LEU A 127 13.64 -9.10 1.00
C LEU A 127 14.60 -9.40 -0.18
N ALA A 128 15.37 -8.40 -0.59
CA ALA A 128 16.36 -8.55 -1.64
C ALA A 128 17.48 -9.56 -1.26
N GLN A 129 17.92 -9.52 -0.01
CA GLN A 129 18.93 -10.45 0.52
C GLN A 129 18.39 -11.87 0.63
N ALA A 130 17.14 -12.04 1.04
CA ALA A 130 16.48 -13.34 1.12
C ALA A 130 16.30 -13.99 -0.27
N GLY A 131 16.14 -13.19 -1.34
CA GLY A 131 15.99 -13.67 -2.71
C GLY A 131 14.69 -14.43 -2.98
N GLU A 132 13.75 -14.44 -2.03
CA GLU A 132 12.51 -15.21 -2.09
C GLU A 132 11.37 -14.36 -2.67
N PRO A 133 10.73 -14.77 -3.80
CA PRO A 133 9.58 -14.08 -4.33
C PRO A 133 8.46 -13.94 -3.30
N THR A 134 8.00 -12.72 -3.08
CA THR A 134 7.08 -12.41 -1.96
C THR A 134 5.83 -11.69 -2.47
N LEU A 135 4.65 -12.15 -2.01
CA LEU A 135 3.37 -11.45 -2.13
C LEU A 135 3.05 -10.74 -0.81
N ALA A 136 2.96 -9.43 -0.84
CA ALA A 136 2.60 -8.61 0.31
C ALA A 136 1.17 -8.10 0.22
N VAL A 137 0.32 -8.50 1.17
CA VAL A 137 -1.03 -7.94 1.33
C VAL A 137 -0.91 -6.66 2.16
N THR A 138 -1.19 -5.53 1.51
CA THR A 138 -0.92 -4.21 2.07
C THR A 138 -2.00 -3.18 1.69
N HIS A 139 -1.64 -1.92 1.59
CA HIS A 139 -2.53 -0.78 1.53
C HIS A 139 -2.22 0.16 0.37
N ARG A 140 -3.20 1.00 0.05
CA ARG A 140 -3.11 1.97 -1.04
C ARG A 140 -1.95 2.97 -0.86
N GLY A 141 -1.73 3.48 0.35
CA GLY A 141 -0.66 4.44 0.63
C GLY A 141 0.72 3.82 0.43
N VAL A 142 0.91 2.58 0.88
CA VAL A 142 2.16 1.81 0.71
C VAL A 142 2.44 1.54 -0.77
N ILE A 143 1.45 1.04 -1.52
CA ILE A 143 1.61 0.76 -2.97
C ILE A 143 1.94 2.04 -3.74
N ARG A 144 1.30 3.17 -3.42
CA ARG A 144 1.60 4.46 -4.06
C ARG A 144 2.99 4.99 -3.72
N ALA A 145 3.41 4.85 -2.47
CA ALA A 145 4.75 5.24 -2.06
C ALA A 145 5.82 4.41 -2.79
N LEU A 146 5.63 3.09 -2.90
CA LEU A 146 6.56 2.23 -3.63
C LEU A 146 6.58 2.55 -5.14
N LEU A 147 5.41 2.84 -5.73
CA LEU A 147 5.34 3.30 -7.13
C LEU A 147 6.10 4.62 -7.32
N ALA A 148 6.00 5.55 -6.37
CA ALA A 148 6.72 6.82 -6.43
C ALA A 148 8.24 6.59 -6.42
N GLU A 149 8.74 5.75 -5.52
CA GLU A 149 10.15 5.38 -5.46
C GLU A 149 10.63 4.72 -6.75
N ALA A 150 9.87 3.73 -7.25
CA ALA A 150 10.23 2.94 -8.43
C ALA A 150 10.21 3.74 -9.75
N THR A 151 9.51 4.88 -9.79
CA THR A 151 9.33 5.68 -11.02
C THR A 151 9.94 7.08 -10.95
N GLY A 152 10.46 7.49 -9.80
CA GLY A 152 10.90 8.86 -9.54
C GLY A 152 9.76 9.88 -9.48
N TRP A 153 8.49 9.41 -9.32
CA TRP A 153 7.36 10.31 -9.18
C TRP A 153 7.36 10.99 -7.81
N ASP A 154 7.38 12.31 -7.79
CA ASP A 154 7.40 13.11 -6.57
C ASP A 154 6.03 13.19 -5.84
N MET A 155 5.03 12.45 -6.32
CA MET A 155 3.62 12.43 -5.87
C MET A 155 2.85 13.74 -6.07
N ARG A 156 3.40 14.68 -6.84
CA ARG A 156 2.68 15.86 -7.32
C ARG A 156 1.93 15.54 -8.61
N GLY A 157 0.75 16.11 -8.76
CA GLY A 157 -0.07 15.89 -9.95
C GLY A 157 -0.54 14.44 -10.14
N LYS A 158 -0.68 14.03 -11.40
CA LYS A 158 -1.17 12.68 -11.75
C LYS A 158 -0.06 11.63 -11.56
N PRO A 159 -0.42 10.44 -11.05
CA PRO A 159 0.54 9.34 -10.99
C PRO A 159 0.95 8.88 -12.39
N PRO A 160 2.15 8.28 -12.55
CA PRO A 160 2.67 7.81 -13.85
C PRO A 160 1.82 6.69 -14.47
N ALA A 161 1.02 6.00 -13.65
CA ALA A 161 0.10 4.95 -14.10
C ALA A 161 -1.19 4.96 -13.28
N ARG A 162 -2.30 4.60 -13.91
CA ARG A 162 -3.57 4.32 -13.20
C ARG A 162 -3.50 2.92 -12.59
N LEU A 163 -3.61 2.84 -11.26
CA LEU A 163 -3.64 1.57 -10.54
C LEU A 163 -5.06 1.03 -10.42
N ASP A 164 -5.23 -0.24 -10.74
CA ASP A 164 -6.42 -1.02 -10.43
C ASP A 164 -6.25 -1.62 -9.02
N TRP A 165 -7.06 -1.16 -8.09
CA TRP A 165 -6.95 -1.53 -6.68
C TRP A 165 -7.43 -2.95 -6.37
N THR A 166 -7.95 -3.68 -7.36
CA THR A 166 -8.34 -5.09 -7.26
C THR A 166 -7.31 -6.03 -7.89
N ALA A 167 -6.31 -5.47 -8.55
CA ALA A 167 -5.24 -6.21 -9.22
C ALA A 167 -3.96 -6.27 -8.39
N VAL A 168 -3.09 -7.19 -8.75
CA VAL A 168 -1.73 -7.30 -8.21
C VAL A 168 -0.78 -6.37 -8.99
N HIS A 169 0.20 -5.79 -8.31
CA HIS A 169 1.25 -4.97 -8.91
C HIS A 169 2.61 -5.63 -8.65
N LEU A 170 3.35 -5.95 -9.70
CA LEU A 170 4.66 -6.61 -9.64
C LEU A 170 5.79 -5.59 -9.70
N PHE A 171 6.71 -5.74 -8.77
CA PHE A 171 7.95 -4.99 -8.68
C PHE A 171 9.13 -5.95 -8.62
N GLY A 172 10.25 -5.54 -9.22
CA GLY A 172 11.55 -6.12 -8.96
C GLY A 172 12.25 -5.30 -7.86
N VAL A 173 12.93 -5.96 -6.95
CA VAL A 173 13.74 -5.29 -5.91
C VAL A 173 15.20 -5.68 -6.12
N ASP A 174 16.06 -4.69 -6.36
CA ASP A 174 17.49 -4.90 -6.55
C ASP A 174 18.19 -5.26 -5.24
N THR A 175 19.44 -5.67 -5.31
CA THR A 175 20.24 -6.14 -4.17
C THR A 175 20.44 -5.08 -3.08
N ASP A 176 20.33 -3.79 -3.43
CA ASP A 176 20.38 -2.65 -2.49
C ASP A 176 19.02 -2.26 -1.90
N GLY A 177 17.94 -2.95 -2.33
CA GLY A 177 16.56 -2.68 -1.92
C GLY A 177 15.83 -1.67 -2.82
N THR A 178 16.42 -1.23 -3.94
CA THR A 178 15.78 -0.30 -4.87
C THR A 178 14.66 -1.01 -5.64
N PRO A 179 13.40 -0.50 -5.59
CA PRO A 179 12.29 -1.10 -6.33
C PRO A 179 12.21 -0.59 -7.76
N HIS A 180 11.81 -1.46 -8.68
CA HIS A 180 11.51 -1.15 -10.07
C HIS A 180 10.14 -1.71 -10.45
N VAL A 181 9.37 -1.01 -11.28
CA VAL A 181 8.10 -1.53 -11.78
C VAL A 181 8.38 -2.64 -12.80
N GLU A 182 7.90 -3.87 -12.52
CA GLU A 182 7.91 -4.98 -13.47
C GLU A 182 6.62 -5.00 -14.29
N ARG A 183 5.47 -5.06 -13.64
CA ARG A 183 4.15 -5.03 -14.29
C ARG A 183 3.05 -4.57 -13.33
N LEU A 184 2.23 -3.64 -13.76
CA LEU A 184 1.09 -3.15 -12.98
C LEU A 184 -0.22 -3.80 -13.46
N ASN A 185 -1.23 -3.83 -12.57
CA ASN A 185 -2.60 -4.26 -12.87
C ASN A 185 -2.69 -5.70 -13.41
N VAL A 186 -1.98 -6.63 -12.78
CA VAL A 186 -1.98 -8.06 -13.15
C VAL A 186 -3.22 -8.74 -12.56
N ARG A 187 -3.95 -9.46 -13.41
CA ARG A 187 -5.17 -10.21 -13.06
C ARG A 187 -5.02 -11.68 -13.37
#